data_dab1a03cbd43da798b811c07d1271b91
#
_entry.id   dab1a03cbd43da798b811c07d1271b91
#
_cell.length_a   1.000
_cell.length_b   1.000
_cell.length_c   1.000
_cell.angle_alpha   90.00
_cell.angle_beta   90.00
_cell.angle_gamma   90.00
#
_symmetry.space_group_name_H-M   'P 1'
#
loop_
_entity.id
_entity.type
_entity.pdbx_description
1 polymer ?
#
loop_
_entity_poly.entity_id
_entity_poly.type
_entity_poly.pdbx_seq_one_letter_code
_entity_poly.pdbx_strand_id
1 'polypeptide(L)'
;AKAFIESGMKKNVLIIGAETYSSILDYTDRGTCFIFGDGAGAAIISATSNKDEAIIDVNCSSDGNYEDLIKTAGGGSKHPCSAEVLENKMACIKMKGNETFKLAVKTLTSDVQVMMQKHNLSNEDITHFIPHQANYRIIKAVGEALGFSDEQTVVTVDIYGNTSAASIPMAMNFAYEQGRIK
;
A
#
# COMPACT_ATOMS: atom_id res chain seq x y z
N ALA A 1 -8.07 11.33 7.04
CA ALA A 1 -7.37 12.33 7.87
C ALA A 1 -7.55 13.74 7.29
N LYS A 2 -7.10 14.02 6.04
CA LYS A 2 -7.14 15.36 5.42
C LYS A 2 -8.53 16.03 5.57
N ALA A 3 -9.61 15.37 5.17
CA ALA A 3 -10.96 15.93 5.26
C ALA A 3 -11.41 16.30 6.70
N PHE A 4 -11.02 15.51 7.71
CA PHE A 4 -11.33 15.83 9.12
C PHE A 4 -10.59 17.06 9.62
N ILE A 5 -9.39 17.29 9.11
CA ILE A 5 -8.58 18.45 9.49
C ILE A 5 -9.07 19.70 8.76
N GLU A 6 -9.28 19.63 7.45
CA GLU A 6 -9.75 20.77 6.64
C GLU A 6 -11.17 21.24 7.01
N SER A 7 -12.04 20.32 7.43
CA SER A 7 -13.36 20.68 7.95
C SER A 7 -13.33 21.29 9.36
N GLY A 8 -12.15 21.37 9.99
CA GLY A 8 -12.00 21.84 11.38
C GLY A 8 -12.50 20.86 12.44
N MET A 9 -12.95 19.66 12.05
CA MET A 9 -13.49 18.66 12.98
C MET A 9 -12.40 18.12 13.91
N LYS A 10 -11.18 17.97 13.42
CA LYS A 10 -10.01 17.50 14.16
C LYS A 10 -8.79 18.33 13.84
N LYS A 11 -7.90 18.52 14.82
CA LYS A 11 -6.59 19.17 14.63
C LYS A 11 -5.49 18.16 14.35
N ASN A 12 -5.59 16.98 14.93
CA ASN A 12 -4.65 15.87 14.75
C ASN A 12 -5.43 14.59 14.48
N VAL A 13 -4.96 13.76 13.56
CA VAL A 13 -5.53 12.45 13.23
C VAL A 13 -4.40 11.43 13.22
N LEU A 14 -4.49 10.42 14.08
CA LEU A 14 -3.59 9.28 14.09
C LEU A 14 -4.08 8.26 13.04
N ILE A 15 -3.20 7.86 12.14
CA ILE A 15 -3.41 6.79 11.17
C ILE A 15 -2.55 5.60 11.60
N ILE A 16 -3.12 4.41 11.65
CA ILE A 16 -2.42 3.17 12.01
C ILE A 16 -2.72 2.12 10.95
N GLY A 17 -1.67 1.50 10.40
CA GLY A 17 -1.72 0.24 9.67
C GLY A 17 -1.07 -0.83 10.51
N ALA A 18 -1.77 -1.95 10.76
CA ALA A 18 -1.25 -3.05 11.56
C ALA A 18 -1.79 -4.38 11.02
N GLU A 19 -0.90 -5.27 10.64
CA GLU A 19 -1.21 -6.48 9.89
C GLU A 19 -0.53 -7.70 10.51
N THR A 20 -1.27 -8.82 10.53
CA THR A 20 -0.78 -10.13 10.95
C THR A 20 -1.11 -11.18 9.87
N TYR A 21 -0.52 -11.00 8.68
CA TYR A 21 -0.74 -11.91 7.55
C TYR A 21 -0.30 -13.34 7.83
N SER A 22 0.71 -13.53 8.69
CA SER A 22 1.17 -14.86 9.12
C SER A 22 0.02 -15.75 9.63
N SER A 23 -1.03 -15.14 10.19
CA SER A 23 -2.20 -15.84 10.72
C SER A 23 -3.17 -16.39 9.66
N ILE A 24 -3.10 -15.87 8.43
CA ILE A 24 -3.99 -16.25 7.32
C ILE A 24 -3.23 -16.79 6.10
N LEU A 25 -1.97 -17.15 6.25
CA LEU A 25 -1.18 -17.77 5.18
C LEU A 25 -1.39 -19.29 5.14
N ASP A 26 -1.50 -19.81 3.93
CA ASP A 26 -1.30 -21.22 3.66
C ASP A 26 0.19 -21.45 3.33
N TYR A 27 0.96 -21.96 4.29
CA TYR A 27 2.39 -22.19 4.12
C TYR A 27 2.74 -23.27 3.08
N THR A 28 1.74 -23.96 2.53
CA THR A 28 1.91 -24.88 1.39
C THR A 28 1.66 -24.20 0.05
N ASP A 29 1.07 -22.98 0.04
CA ASP A 29 0.84 -22.18 -1.17
C ASP A 29 2.03 -21.26 -1.46
N ARG A 30 2.92 -21.70 -2.33
CA ARG A 30 4.10 -20.93 -2.74
C ARG A 30 3.77 -19.66 -3.54
N GLY A 31 2.52 -19.44 -3.91
CA GLY A 31 2.06 -18.20 -4.55
C GLY A 31 1.88 -17.04 -3.58
N THR A 32 1.75 -17.31 -2.28
CA THR A 32 1.42 -16.32 -1.26
C THR A 32 2.34 -16.33 -0.05
N CYS A 33 2.77 -17.51 0.44
CA CYS A 33 3.40 -17.65 1.75
C CYS A 33 4.75 -16.95 1.94
N PHE A 34 5.46 -16.59 0.87
CA PHE A 34 6.75 -15.89 0.94
C PHE A 34 6.65 -14.40 0.55
N ILE A 35 5.44 -13.91 0.22
CA ILE A 35 5.25 -12.51 -0.21
C ILE A 35 4.86 -11.64 0.98
N PHE A 36 3.86 -12.10 1.75
CA PHE A 36 3.26 -11.32 2.81
C PHE A 36 4.06 -11.39 4.11
N GLY A 37 4.06 -10.28 4.86
CA GLY A 37 4.70 -10.15 6.15
C GLY A 37 3.78 -9.49 7.18
N ASP A 38 4.15 -9.64 8.45
CA ASP A 38 3.52 -8.94 9.57
C ASP A 38 4.22 -7.61 9.82
N GLY A 39 3.47 -6.61 10.23
CA GLY A 39 4.04 -5.31 10.54
C GLY A 39 3.02 -4.31 11.02
N ALA A 40 3.51 -3.27 11.68
CA ALA A 40 2.70 -2.13 12.08
C ALA A 40 3.46 -0.83 11.84
N GLY A 41 2.73 0.18 11.40
CA GLY A 41 3.24 1.53 11.23
C GLY A 41 2.15 2.55 11.49
N ALA A 42 2.54 3.73 11.94
CA ALA A 42 1.61 4.80 12.25
C ALA A 42 2.15 6.16 11.81
N ALA A 43 1.23 7.08 11.54
CA ALA A 43 1.53 8.47 11.26
C ALA A 43 0.50 9.39 11.90
N ILE A 44 0.95 10.56 12.34
CA ILE A 44 0.07 11.63 12.84
C ILE A 44 0.00 12.69 11.75
N ILE A 45 -1.22 13.00 11.30
CA ILE A 45 -1.51 14.10 10.40
C ILE A 45 -2.05 15.25 11.23
N SER A 46 -1.41 16.41 11.14
CA SER A 46 -1.75 17.60 11.92
C SER A 46 -2.14 18.77 11.03
N ALA A 47 -2.94 19.69 11.56
CA ALA A 47 -3.19 20.95 10.89
C ALA A 47 -1.88 21.78 10.84
N THR A 48 -1.59 22.34 9.67
CA THR A 48 -0.46 23.27 9.46
C THR A 48 -0.92 24.51 8.74
N SER A 49 -0.26 25.62 9.00
CA SER A 49 -0.38 26.86 8.22
C SER A 49 0.71 26.96 7.13
N ASN A 50 1.71 26.08 7.19
CA ASN A 50 2.77 26.00 6.20
C ASN A 50 2.30 25.17 5.01
N LYS A 51 2.11 25.81 3.86
CA LYS A 51 1.64 25.14 2.64
C LYS A 51 2.67 24.15 2.07
N ASP A 52 3.95 24.37 2.33
CA ASP A 52 5.04 23.50 1.86
C ASP A 52 5.13 22.18 2.63
N GLU A 53 4.47 22.10 3.79
CA GLU A 53 4.38 20.90 4.63
C GLU A 53 3.00 20.23 4.55
N ALA A 54 2.12 20.73 3.68
CA ALA A 54 0.74 20.25 3.62
C ALA A 54 0.58 19.03 2.71
N ILE A 55 -0.41 18.19 3.02
CA ILE A 55 -0.90 17.18 2.07
C ILE A 55 -1.61 17.93 0.95
N ILE A 56 -1.00 17.96 -0.24
CA ILE A 56 -1.52 18.69 -1.40
C ILE A 56 -2.88 18.11 -1.80
N ASP A 57 -2.95 16.79 -2.02
CA ASP A 57 -4.16 16.12 -2.52
C ASP A 57 -4.27 14.68 -2.01
N VAL A 58 -5.46 14.11 -2.14
CA VAL A 58 -5.77 12.71 -1.87
C VAL A 58 -6.77 12.26 -2.91
N ASN A 59 -6.47 11.16 -3.59
CA ASN A 59 -7.39 10.48 -4.48
C ASN A 59 -7.68 9.07 -3.96
N CYS A 60 -8.93 8.65 -4.05
CA CYS A 60 -9.38 7.30 -3.69
C CYS A 60 -10.28 6.76 -4.81
N SER A 61 -10.00 5.54 -5.23
CA SER A 61 -10.82 4.83 -6.22
C SER A 61 -10.97 3.37 -5.83
N SER A 62 -11.99 2.71 -6.38
CA SER A 62 -12.19 1.27 -6.21
C SER A 62 -12.85 0.69 -7.47
N ASP A 63 -12.55 -0.58 -7.76
CA ASP A 63 -13.15 -1.32 -8.86
C ASP A 63 -13.47 -2.75 -8.42
N GLY A 64 -14.75 -3.02 -8.20
CA GLY A 64 -15.26 -4.32 -7.75
C GLY A 64 -15.14 -5.43 -8.78
N ASN A 65 -14.82 -5.14 -10.05
CA ASN A 65 -14.62 -6.17 -11.08
C ASN A 65 -13.39 -7.05 -10.80
N TYR A 66 -12.51 -6.63 -9.90
CA TYR A 66 -11.27 -7.32 -9.57
C TYR A 66 -11.28 -8.01 -8.20
N GLU A 67 -12.46 -8.23 -7.59
CA GLU A 67 -12.59 -8.84 -6.26
C GLU A 67 -11.90 -10.22 -6.12
N ASP A 68 -11.79 -10.95 -7.24
CA ASP A 68 -11.22 -12.30 -7.27
C ASP A 68 -9.69 -12.34 -7.39
N LEU A 69 -9.01 -11.20 -7.53
CA LEU A 69 -7.56 -11.17 -7.72
C LEU A 69 -6.78 -11.48 -6.45
N ILE A 70 -7.28 -10.98 -5.31
CA ILE A 70 -6.67 -11.20 -4.01
C ILE A 70 -7.77 -11.17 -2.94
N LYS A 71 -7.96 -12.29 -2.25
CA LYS A 71 -9.01 -12.38 -1.23
C LYS A 71 -8.83 -13.54 -0.26
N THR A 72 -9.52 -13.44 0.87
CA THR A 72 -9.83 -14.54 1.79
C THR A 72 -11.30 -14.90 1.59
N ALA A 73 -11.59 -16.11 1.10
CA ALA A 73 -12.95 -16.48 0.71
C ALA A 73 -13.84 -16.88 1.89
N GLY A 74 -13.26 -17.42 2.95
CA GLY A 74 -13.96 -17.90 4.15
C GLY A 74 -13.85 -16.94 5.34
N GLY A 75 -14.70 -17.14 6.32
CA GLY A 75 -14.76 -16.35 7.56
C GLY A 75 -15.74 -15.18 7.51
N GLY A 76 -16.32 -14.87 6.35
CA GLY A 76 -17.32 -13.83 6.17
C GLY A 76 -18.74 -14.37 6.11
N SER A 77 -19.73 -13.51 5.87
CA SER A 77 -21.14 -13.88 5.84
C SER A 77 -21.50 -14.84 4.71
N LYS A 78 -20.78 -14.83 3.59
CA LYS A 78 -20.99 -15.75 2.46
C LYS A 78 -20.54 -17.18 2.79
N HIS A 79 -19.43 -17.31 3.50
CA HIS A 79 -18.86 -18.58 3.95
C HIS A 79 -18.45 -18.44 5.42
N PRO A 80 -19.40 -18.56 6.37
CA PRO A 80 -19.10 -18.44 7.80
C PRO A 80 -18.09 -19.48 8.26
N CYS A 81 -17.41 -19.22 9.38
CA CYS A 81 -16.44 -20.16 9.96
C CYS A 81 -17.09 -21.52 10.18
N SER A 82 -16.48 -22.56 9.61
CA SER A 82 -16.93 -23.97 9.70
C SER A 82 -15.74 -24.91 9.51
N ALA A 83 -15.92 -26.20 9.84
CA ALA A 83 -14.91 -27.20 9.56
C ALA A 83 -14.56 -27.24 8.06
N GLU A 84 -15.56 -27.16 7.18
CA GLU A 84 -15.38 -27.12 5.72
C GLU A 84 -14.50 -25.94 5.27
N VAL A 85 -14.71 -24.74 5.82
CA VAL A 85 -13.91 -23.54 5.53
C VAL A 85 -12.44 -23.75 5.91
N LEU A 86 -12.18 -24.41 7.03
CA LEU A 86 -10.83 -24.70 7.50
C LEU A 86 -10.17 -25.81 6.67
N GLU A 87 -10.85 -26.92 6.42
CA GLU A 87 -10.36 -28.05 5.62
C GLU A 87 -10.00 -27.64 4.19
N ASN A 88 -10.83 -26.79 3.58
CA ASN A 88 -10.58 -26.25 2.24
C ASN A 88 -9.67 -25.02 2.22
N LYS A 89 -9.09 -24.63 3.37
CA LYS A 89 -8.19 -23.47 3.49
C LYS A 89 -8.79 -22.17 2.95
N MET A 90 -10.11 -22.03 3.02
CA MET A 90 -10.82 -20.84 2.53
C MET A 90 -10.56 -19.61 3.41
N ALA A 91 -10.14 -19.81 4.66
CA ALA A 91 -9.72 -18.76 5.58
C ALA A 91 -8.30 -18.23 5.28
N CYS A 92 -7.57 -18.86 4.36
CA CYS A 92 -6.28 -18.39 3.92
C CYS A 92 -6.41 -17.41 2.73
N ILE A 93 -5.47 -16.45 2.64
CA ILE A 93 -5.39 -15.54 1.52
C ILE A 93 -5.00 -16.29 0.24
N LYS A 94 -5.68 -15.98 -0.86
CA LYS A 94 -5.37 -16.48 -2.19
C LYS A 94 -5.17 -15.31 -3.15
N MET A 95 -4.24 -15.47 -4.09
CA MET A 95 -3.88 -14.41 -5.03
C MET A 95 -3.64 -14.97 -6.44
N LYS A 96 -4.19 -14.28 -7.44
CA LYS A 96 -3.87 -14.49 -8.86
C LYS A 96 -2.70 -13.58 -9.23
N GLY A 97 -1.47 -14.03 -8.96
CA GLY A 97 -0.28 -13.19 -8.96
C GLY A 97 -0.01 -12.44 -10.26
N ASN A 98 -0.17 -13.09 -11.43
CA ASN A 98 0.11 -12.46 -12.73
C ASN A 98 -0.90 -11.35 -13.07
N GLU A 99 -2.18 -11.59 -12.83
CA GLU A 99 -3.25 -10.62 -13.07
C GLU A 99 -3.14 -9.46 -12.09
N THR A 100 -2.88 -9.76 -10.82
CA THR A 100 -2.63 -8.75 -9.77
C THR A 100 -1.44 -7.86 -10.14
N PHE A 101 -0.33 -8.45 -10.61
CA PHE A 101 0.84 -7.69 -11.07
C PHE A 101 0.48 -6.70 -12.20
N LYS A 102 -0.18 -7.19 -13.25
CA LYS A 102 -0.54 -6.35 -14.41
C LYS A 102 -1.46 -5.20 -14.02
N LEU A 103 -2.47 -5.50 -13.20
CA LEU A 103 -3.42 -4.50 -12.73
C LEU A 103 -2.72 -3.47 -11.84
N ALA A 104 -1.91 -3.90 -10.88
CA ALA A 104 -1.20 -3.03 -9.96
C ALA A 104 -0.26 -2.07 -10.69
N VAL A 105 0.56 -2.55 -11.63
CA VAL A 105 1.45 -1.69 -12.41
C VAL A 105 0.66 -0.67 -13.21
N LYS A 106 -0.38 -1.09 -13.93
CA LYS A 106 -1.22 -0.19 -14.72
C LYS A 106 -1.88 0.87 -13.87
N THR A 107 -2.54 0.47 -12.77
CA THR A 107 -3.33 1.37 -11.93
C THR A 107 -2.43 2.36 -11.20
N LEU A 108 -1.38 1.89 -10.52
CA LEU A 108 -0.46 2.77 -9.80
C LEU A 108 0.22 3.78 -10.72
N THR A 109 0.67 3.35 -11.90
CA THR A 109 1.27 4.27 -12.89
C THR A 109 0.27 5.34 -13.32
N SER A 110 -0.95 4.93 -13.67
CA SER A 110 -2.01 5.86 -14.09
C SER A 110 -2.39 6.84 -12.99
N ASP A 111 -2.57 6.36 -11.75
CA ASP A 111 -3.00 7.21 -10.64
C ASP A 111 -1.93 8.26 -10.29
N VAL A 112 -0.65 7.89 -10.30
CA VAL A 112 0.45 8.84 -10.08
C VAL A 112 0.52 9.86 -11.21
N GLN A 113 0.42 9.44 -12.48
CA GLN A 113 0.43 10.35 -13.63
C GLN A 113 -0.73 11.36 -13.57
N VAL A 114 -1.94 10.90 -13.26
CA VAL A 114 -3.11 11.77 -13.12
C VAL A 114 -2.90 12.79 -12.01
N MET A 115 -2.34 12.36 -10.87
CA MET A 115 -2.05 13.26 -9.75
C MET A 115 -0.98 14.30 -10.11
N MET A 116 0.12 13.88 -10.75
CA MET A 116 1.18 14.79 -11.20
C MET A 116 0.64 15.81 -12.22
N GLN A 117 -0.12 15.36 -13.22
CA GLN A 117 -0.74 16.25 -14.21
C GLN A 117 -1.69 17.25 -13.58
N LYS A 118 -2.53 16.81 -12.64
CA LYS A 118 -3.51 17.68 -11.94
C LYS A 118 -2.83 18.84 -11.22
N HIS A 119 -1.63 18.61 -10.70
CA HIS A 119 -0.87 19.59 -9.92
C HIS A 119 0.30 20.22 -10.70
N ASN A 120 0.40 19.96 -12.02
CA ASN A 120 1.49 20.43 -12.89
C ASN A 120 2.87 20.07 -12.34
N LEU A 121 3.04 18.86 -11.78
CA LEU A 121 4.32 18.37 -11.27
C LEU A 121 5.07 17.60 -12.36
N SER A 122 6.38 17.83 -12.42
CA SER A 122 7.34 17.05 -13.19
C SER A 122 8.03 16.00 -12.31
N ASN A 123 8.87 15.15 -12.88
CA ASN A 123 9.63 14.16 -12.12
C ASN A 123 10.63 14.80 -11.15
N GLU A 124 11.16 15.96 -11.49
CA GLU A 124 12.11 16.71 -10.68
C GLU A 124 11.47 17.31 -9.43
N ASP A 125 10.14 17.52 -9.45
CA ASP A 125 9.39 18.00 -8.30
C ASP A 125 9.12 16.89 -7.28
N ILE A 126 9.29 15.61 -7.66
CA ILE A 126 9.07 14.45 -6.80
C ILE A 126 10.37 14.04 -6.12
N THR A 127 10.52 14.39 -4.86
CA THR A 127 11.70 13.98 -4.08
C THR A 127 11.71 12.48 -3.79
N HIS A 128 10.56 11.92 -3.41
CA HIS A 128 10.42 10.49 -3.10
C HIS A 128 9.08 9.93 -3.58
N PHE A 129 9.16 8.74 -4.18
CA PHE A 129 8.04 7.88 -4.46
C PHE A 129 8.03 6.75 -3.42
N ILE A 130 7.01 6.72 -2.57
CA ILE A 130 6.85 5.73 -1.48
C ILE A 130 5.57 4.92 -1.73
N PRO A 131 5.62 3.91 -2.61
CA PRO A 131 4.45 3.10 -2.92
C PRO A 131 4.14 2.09 -1.82
N HIS A 132 2.95 1.50 -1.90
CA HIS A 132 2.68 0.26 -1.20
C HIS A 132 3.74 -0.80 -1.56
N GLN A 133 4.32 -1.44 -0.55
CA GLN A 133 5.41 -2.40 -0.69
C GLN A 133 4.88 -3.80 -1.03
N ALA A 134 4.16 -3.89 -2.18
CA ALA A 134 3.51 -5.11 -2.61
C ALA A 134 4.50 -6.21 -3.01
N ASN A 135 5.49 -5.83 -3.84
CA ASN A 135 6.43 -6.73 -4.50
C ASN A 135 7.50 -5.87 -5.20
N TYR A 136 8.77 -6.26 -5.08
CA TYR A 136 9.88 -5.52 -5.70
C TYR A 136 9.68 -5.25 -7.20
N ARG A 137 9.20 -6.27 -7.94
CA ARG A 137 8.98 -6.14 -9.40
C ARG A 137 7.89 -5.13 -9.75
N ILE A 138 6.82 -5.03 -8.94
CA ILE A 138 5.77 -4.02 -9.13
C ILE A 138 6.35 -2.63 -8.88
N ILE A 139 7.03 -2.43 -7.75
CA ILE A 139 7.62 -1.14 -7.38
C ILE A 139 8.57 -0.65 -8.47
N LYS A 140 9.47 -1.54 -8.93
CA LYS A 140 10.41 -1.22 -9.98
C LYS A 140 9.72 -0.89 -11.30
N ALA A 141 8.78 -1.71 -11.76
CA ALA A 141 8.06 -1.46 -13.01
C ALA A 141 7.27 -0.14 -13.00
N VAL A 142 6.68 0.23 -11.86
CA VAL A 142 5.97 1.51 -11.72
C VAL A 142 6.96 2.67 -11.72
N GLY A 143 8.06 2.59 -10.96
CA GLY A 143 9.10 3.60 -10.94
C GLY A 143 9.70 3.86 -12.33
N GLU A 144 10.05 2.80 -13.06
CA GLU A 144 10.55 2.87 -14.45
C GLU A 144 9.52 3.50 -15.40
N ALA A 145 8.24 3.10 -15.30
CA ALA A 145 7.16 3.63 -16.14
C ALA A 145 6.88 5.11 -15.88
N LEU A 146 7.15 5.59 -14.67
CA LEU A 146 7.03 6.99 -14.26
C LEU A 146 8.31 7.79 -14.52
N GLY A 147 9.44 7.14 -14.84
CA GLY A 147 10.73 7.77 -15.01
C GLY A 147 11.39 8.20 -13.71
N PHE A 148 11.04 7.59 -12.58
CA PHE A 148 11.68 7.84 -11.29
C PHE A 148 13.00 7.07 -11.18
N SER A 149 13.99 7.68 -10.55
CA SER A 149 15.27 7.04 -10.25
C SER A 149 15.15 6.05 -9.08
N ASP A 150 16.16 5.19 -8.91
CA ASP A 150 16.23 4.29 -7.76
C ASP A 150 16.39 5.10 -6.44
N GLU A 151 17.03 6.26 -6.49
CA GLU A 151 17.14 7.16 -5.33
C GLU A 151 15.82 7.81 -4.96
N GLN A 152 14.95 8.08 -5.92
CA GLN A 152 13.60 8.61 -5.65
C GLN A 152 12.67 7.52 -5.11
N THR A 153 12.86 6.26 -5.52
CA THR A 153 11.97 5.16 -5.16
C THR A 153 12.37 4.52 -3.83
N VAL A 154 11.47 4.51 -2.86
CA VAL A 154 11.70 3.83 -1.57
C VAL A 154 11.27 2.38 -1.68
N VAL A 155 12.18 1.47 -1.37
CA VAL A 155 11.97 0.01 -1.37
C VAL A 155 12.30 -0.53 0.01
N THR A 156 11.39 -1.31 0.58
CA THR A 156 11.55 -2.00 1.88
C THR A 156 10.91 -3.39 1.89
N VAL A 157 10.34 -3.79 0.75
CA VAL A 157 9.68 -5.08 0.61
C VAL A 157 10.62 -6.27 0.76
N ASP A 158 11.90 -6.09 0.47
CA ASP A 158 12.97 -7.08 0.66
C ASP A 158 13.36 -7.27 2.13
N ILE A 159 13.02 -6.29 2.98
CA ILE A 159 13.28 -6.32 4.43
C ILE A 159 12.05 -6.84 5.19
N TYR A 160 10.87 -6.30 4.87
CA TYR A 160 9.65 -6.50 5.67
C TYR A 160 8.58 -7.36 4.97
N GLY A 161 8.74 -7.65 3.68
CA GLY A 161 7.68 -8.25 2.86
C GLY A 161 6.53 -7.30 2.58
N ASN A 162 5.43 -7.85 2.07
CA ASN A 162 4.19 -7.12 1.88
C ASN A 162 3.40 -7.08 3.20
N THR A 163 3.47 -5.99 3.91
CA THR A 163 2.76 -5.74 5.18
C THR A 163 1.47 -4.93 4.99
N SER A 164 0.85 -4.99 3.80
CA SER A 164 -0.43 -4.32 3.47
C SER A 164 -0.48 -2.84 3.89
N ALA A 165 -1.43 -2.46 4.73
CA ALA A 165 -1.62 -1.08 5.17
C ALA A 165 -0.44 -0.52 5.99
N ALA A 166 0.33 -1.37 6.65
CA ALA A 166 1.54 -0.97 7.39
C ALA A 166 2.71 -0.60 6.47
N SER A 167 2.71 -1.06 5.21
CA SER A 167 3.88 -0.98 4.34
C SER A 167 4.34 0.45 4.04
N ILE A 168 3.41 1.38 3.78
CA ILE A 168 3.75 2.79 3.49
C ILE A 168 4.30 3.50 4.74
N PRO A 169 3.63 3.50 5.91
CA PRO A 169 4.19 4.16 7.09
C PRO A 169 5.51 3.52 7.56
N MET A 170 5.70 2.21 7.39
CA MET A 170 7.00 1.56 7.66
C MET A 170 8.08 2.02 6.68
N ALA A 171 7.77 2.12 5.38
CA ALA A 171 8.70 2.63 4.37
C ALA A 171 9.03 4.12 4.58
N MET A 172 8.07 4.93 5.02
CA MET A 172 8.31 6.32 5.40
C MET A 172 9.26 6.42 6.58
N ASN A 173 9.02 5.64 7.65
CA ASN A 173 9.91 5.62 8.81
C ASN A 173 11.33 5.15 8.43
N PHE A 174 11.45 4.12 7.61
CA PHE A 174 12.73 3.66 7.10
C PHE A 174 13.47 4.77 6.35
N ALA A 175 12.79 5.49 5.44
CA ALA A 175 13.39 6.59 4.70
C ALA A 175 13.80 7.77 5.62
N TYR A 176 13.02 8.03 6.66
CA TYR A 176 13.35 9.02 7.69
C TYR A 176 14.61 8.62 8.49
N GLU A 177 14.70 7.38 8.96
CA GLU A 177 15.87 6.86 9.69
C GLU A 177 17.16 6.87 8.85
N GLN A 178 17.01 6.72 7.52
CA GLN A 178 18.12 6.85 6.56
C GLN A 178 18.46 8.32 6.21
N GLY A 179 17.77 9.29 6.79
CA GLY A 179 17.97 10.71 6.52
C GLY A 179 17.52 11.15 5.12
N ARG A 180 16.75 10.33 4.41
CA ARG A 180 16.24 10.63 3.06
C ARG A 180 15.07 11.60 3.09
N ILE A 181 14.24 11.53 4.12
CA ILE A 181 13.14 12.48 4.38
C ILE A 181 13.35 13.15 5.75
N LYS A 182 12.82 14.36 5.90
CA LYS A 182 12.97 15.18 7.10
C LYS A 182 11.62 15.31 7.82
#